data_367bed68caab1dc936ac4fe75cad9ca5
#
_entry.id   367bed68caab1dc936ac4fe75cad9ca5
#
_cell.length_a   1.000
_cell.length_b   1.000
_cell.length_c   1.000
_cell.angle_alpha   90.00
_cell.angle_beta   90.00
_cell.angle_gamma   90.00
#
_symmetry.space_group_name_H-M   'P 1'
#
loop_
_entity.id
_entity.type
_entity.pdbx_description
1 polymer ?
#
loop_
_entity_poly.entity_id
_entity_poly.type
_entity_poly.pdbx_seq_one_letter_code
_entity_poly.pdbx_strand_id
1 'polypeptide(L)'
;MYDFKTFAQANVDLIFKDFDRLPQPGEEVFARQFTLQLGGGPSVCPMVLEKLGFRVRLGIFLGQSTVSGLYRQMLQQRCFSSYDVFPTAVSDPEVVTSVFSRQEDRGFLSHNEGVYESSLDSETVYRFLRDARVIFAPVGHPEITCRLHREGVKVVYDNGWSDDLSIDDFKAFLPEIDVYTPNDKEAMKLAGTGDLEEAVRFLACYTPHPIVTLGKGGCAVWQDGSIHYVPAVDDFQTVDTTGAGDNFLAGVVYGLLQNETLEGCARLGNIFAGQSTTGVGCFGAEITPE
;
A
#
# COMPACT_ATOMS: atom_id res chain seq x y z
N MET A 1 1.64 -23.02 -5.68
CA MET A 1 1.73 -21.65 -6.24
C MET A 1 0.79 -20.76 -5.47
N TYR A 2 1.20 -19.58 -5.05
CA TYR A 2 0.40 -18.57 -4.38
C TYR A 2 -0.21 -17.63 -5.42
N ASP A 3 -1.31 -16.98 -5.06
CA ASP A 3 -1.90 -15.96 -5.90
C ASP A 3 -1.16 -14.63 -5.72
N PHE A 4 -0.87 -14.23 -4.48
CA PHE A 4 -0.14 -13.00 -4.18
C PHE A 4 0.89 -13.19 -3.07
N LYS A 5 2.07 -12.60 -3.24
CA LYS A 5 3.10 -12.50 -2.20
C LYS A 5 3.69 -11.10 -2.13
N THR A 6 4.02 -10.67 -0.93
CA THR A 6 4.69 -9.41 -0.67
C THR A 6 5.52 -9.49 0.60
N PHE A 7 6.53 -8.62 0.69
CA PHE A 7 7.06 -8.19 1.99
C PHE A 7 6.33 -6.95 2.46
N ALA A 8 6.28 -6.71 3.75
CA ALA A 8 5.84 -5.46 4.33
C ALA A 8 6.46 -5.24 5.71
N GLN A 9 6.56 -3.98 6.10
CA GLN A 9 6.80 -3.63 7.49
C GLN A 9 5.55 -3.91 8.32
N ALA A 10 5.76 -4.33 9.56
CA ALA A 10 4.70 -4.40 10.55
C ALA A 10 4.37 -2.97 11.00
N ASN A 11 3.20 -2.46 10.68
CA ASN A 11 2.77 -1.11 11.01
C ASN A 11 1.62 -1.12 12.02
N VAL A 12 1.74 -0.32 13.08
CA VAL A 12 0.73 -0.13 14.14
C VAL A 12 0.34 1.34 14.19
N ASP A 13 -0.96 1.61 14.02
CA ASP A 13 -1.53 2.95 14.03
C ASP A 13 -2.22 3.24 15.37
N LEU A 14 -1.81 4.34 16.01
CA LEU A 14 -2.45 4.95 17.17
C LEU A 14 -3.27 6.13 16.67
N ILE A 15 -4.57 5.93 16.47
CA ILE A 15 -5.44 6.93 15.86
C ILE A 15 -6.18 7.72 16.93
N PHE A 16 -5.87 9.02 17.02
CA PHE A 16 -6.55 9.97 17.88
C PHE A 16 -7.53 10.79 17.07
N LYS A 17 -8.80 10.84 17.50
CA LYS A 17 -9.88 11.58 16.82
C LYS A 17 -10.64 12.49 17.78
N ASP A 18 -11.33 13.46 17.21
CA ASP A 18 -12.23 14.35 17.93
C ASP A 18 -11.53 15.09 19.08
N PHE A 19 -10.54 15.91 18.71
CA PHE A 19 -9.83 16.82 19.61
C PHE A 19 -9.86 18.25 19.03
N ASP A 20 -9.76 19.25 19.91
CA ASP A 20 -9.97 20.64 19.51
C ASP A 20 -8.77 21.25 18.75
N ARG A 21 -7.54 20.86 19.13
CA ARG A 21 -6.28 21.33 18.53
C ARG A 21 -5.12 20.37 18.86
N LEU A 22 -4.03 20.49 18.13
CA LEU A 22 -2.77 19.84 18.54
C LEU A 22 -2.16 20.57 19.76
N PRO A 23 -1.49 19.85 20.68
CA PRO A 23 -0.82 20.46 21.83
C PRO A 23 0.36 21.31 21.37
N GLN A 24 0.59 22.43 22.06
CA GLN A 24 1.83 23.17 21.98
C GLN A 24 2.85 22.63 23.01
N PRO A 25 4.15 22.94 22.89
CA PRO A 25 5.13 22.51 23.86
C PRO A 25 4.72 22.86 25.31
N GLY A 26 4.68 21.84 26.18
CA GLY A 26 4.26 21.98 27.57
C GLY A 26 2.76 21.83 27.81
N GLU A 27 1.95 21.56 26.80
CA GLU A 27 0.50 21.38 26.93
C GLU A 27 0.08 19.93 26.76
N GLU A 28 -1.07 19.58 27.32
CA GLU A 28 -1.76 18.30 27.13
C GLU A 28 -3.14 18.59 26.51
N VAL A 29 -3.53 17.80 25.49
CA VAL A 29 -4.84 17.85 24.85
C VAL A 29 -5.42 16.44 24.81
N PHE A 30 -6.69 16.30 25.21
CA PHE A 30 -7.37 15.01 25.25
C PHE A 30 -8.20 14.82 23.97
N ALA A 31 -7.93 13.71 23.26
CA ALA A 31 -8.81 13.24 22.20
C ALA A 31 -10.02 12.50 22.82
N ARG A 32 -11.21 12.68 22.22
CA ARG A 32 -12.43 12.00 22.69
C ARG A 32 -12.55 10.58 22.17
N GLN A 33 -11.80 10.25 21.12
CA GLN A 33 -11.78 8.92 20.53
C GLN A 33 -10.33 8.46 20.31
N PHE A 34 -10.10 7.18 20.59
CA PHE A 34 -8.82 6.52 20.36
C PHE A 34 -9.05 5.14 19.77
N THR A 35 -8.27 4.80 18.75
CA THR A 35 -8.27 3.47 18.14
C THR A 35 -6.84 3.01 17.94
N LEU A 36 -6.57 1.76 18.31
CA LEU A 36 -5.31 1.06 18.07
C LEU A 36 -5.55 -0.06 17.06
N GLN A 37 -4.83 -0.05 15.94
CA GLN A 37 -5.05 -1.02 14.88
C GLN A 37 -3.82 -1.25 14.02
N LEU A 38 -3.89 -2.27 13.16
CA LEU A 38 -2.89 -2.48 12.12
C LEU A 38 -2.90 -1.28 11.16
N GLY A 39 -1.71 -0.78 10.85
CA GLY A 39 -1.53 0.30 9.89
C GLY A 39 -1.53 -0.18 8.44
N GLY A 40 -1.36 0.76 7.53
CA GLY A 40 -1.36 0.57 6.09
C GLY A 40 -0.06 -0.01 5.51
N GLY A 41 0.08 0.17 4.21
CA GLY A 41 1.20 -0.29 3.40
C GLY A 41 0.95 -1.66 2.74
N PRO A 42 2.00 -2.29 2.17
CA PRO A 42 1.85 -3.51 1.39
C PRO A 42 1.22 -4.71 2.13
N SER A 43 1.10 -4.66 3.47
CA SER A 43 0.43 -5.69 4.27
C SER A 43 -1.10 -5.73 4.09
N VAL A 44 -1.72 -4.63 3.64
CA VAL A 44 -3.17 -4.53 3.43
C VAL A 44 -3.62 -5.49 2.34
N CYS A 45 -2.92 -5.49 1.22
CA CYS A 45 -3.28 -6.29 0.05
C CYS A 45 -3.44 -7.80 0.35
N PRO A 46 -2.45 -8.51 0.95
CA PRO A 46 -2.62 -9.93 1.25
C PRO A 46 -3.73 -10.19 2.28
N MET A 47 -3.96 -9.29 3.25
CA MET A 47 -5.02 -9.48 4.24
C MET A 47 -6.42 -9.34 3.63
N VAL A 48 -6.60 -8.43 2.68
CA VAL A 48 -7.84 -8.28 1.92
C VAL A 48 -8.05 -9.48 1.00
N LEU A 49 -7.05 -9.86 0.23
CA LEU A 49 -7.14 -10.97 -0.72
C LEU A 49 -7.40 -12.31 -0.04
N GLU A 50 -6.81 -12.57 1.14
CA GLU A 50 -7.09 -13.83 1.88
C GLU A 50 -8.57 -13.95 2.26
N LYS A 51 -9.21 -12.85 2.71
CA LYS A 51 -10.65 -12.83 3.00
C LYS A 51 -11.51 -13.11 1.77
N LEU A 52 -11.02 -12.75 0.59
CA LEU A 52 -11.65 -13.03 -0.70
C LEU A 52 -11.32 -14.44 -1.25
N GLY A 53 -10.64 -15.28 -0.45
CA GLY A 53 -10.38 -16.69 -0.76
C GLY A 53 -9.11 -16.96 -1.56
N PHE A 54 -8.22 -15.97 -1.76
CA PHE A 54 -6.95 -16.17 -2.45
C PHE A 54 -5.87 -16.74 -1.53
N ARG A 55 -4.94 -17.47 -2.13
CA ARG A 55 -3.77 -18.01 -1.45
C ARG A 55 -2.65 -16.96 -1.44
N VAL A 56 -2.46 -16.34 -0.28
CA VAL A 56 -1.48 -15.26 -0.11
C VAL A 56 -0.33 -15.66 0.81
N ARG A 57 0.77 -14.92 0.76
CA ARG A 57 1.84 -15.03 1.76
C ARG A 57 2.50 -13.67 1.99
N LEU A 58 2.58 -13.27 3.25
CA LEU A 58 3.19 -12.02 3.70
C LEU A 58 4.52 -12.31 4.41
N GLY A 59 5.61 -11.72 3.94
CA GLY A 59 6.88 -11.66 4.65
C GLY A 59 6.92 -10.43 5.55
N ILE A 60 7.16 -10.61 6.85
CA ILE A 60 7.22 -9.51 7.81
C ILE A 60 8.45 -9.62 8.72
N PHE A 61 8.86 -8.49 9.27
CA PHE A 61 9.94 -8.39 10.25
C PHE A 61 9.35 -8.08 11.62
N LEU A 62 9.54 -8.99 12.56
CA LEU A 62 9.07 -8.86 13.94
C LEU A 62 10.19 -9.24 14.91
N GLY A 63 10.40 -8.40 15.91
CA GLY A 63 11.35 -8.61 17.00
C GLY A 63 10.74 -9.29 18.21
N GLN A 64 11.28 -8.96 19.38
CA GLN A 64 10.83 -9.42 20.69
C GLN A 64 10.18 -8.30 21.52
N SER A 65 9.93 -7.15 20.90
CA SER A 65 9.35 -5.98 21.53
C SER A 65 7.89 -6.20 21.93
N THR A 66 7.38 -5.31 22.79
CA THR A 66 5.96 -5.25 23.12
C THR A 66 5.10 -4.97 21.89
N VAL A 67 5.60 -4.12 20.96
CA VAL A 67 4.89 -3.79 19.71
C VAL A 67 4.82 -5.01 18.80
N SER A 68 5.92 -5.77 18.66
CA SER A 68 5.92 -7.07 17.95
C SER A 68 4.88 -8.05 18.50
N GLY A 69 4.79 -8.13 19.85
CA GLY A 69 3.77 -8.95 20.52
C GLY A 69 2.34 -8.48 20.20
N LEU A 70 2.12 -7.17 20.27
CA LEU A 70 0.84 -6.54 19.94
C LEU A 70 0.46 -6.78 18.48
N TYR A 71 1.40 -6.62 17.54
CA TYR A 71 1.15 -6.87 16.12
C TYR A 71 0.71 -8.32 15.85
N ARG A 72 1.41 -9.31 16.47
CA ARG A 72 1.00 -10.73 16.39
C ARG A 72 -0.42 -10.97 16.92
N GLN A 73 -0.75 -10.35 18.05
CA GLN A 73 -2.11 -10.44 18.62
C GLN A 73 -3.17 -9.84 17.66
N MET A 74 -2.87 -8.71 17.03
CA MET A 74 -3.77 -8.09 16.06
C MET A 74 -3.97 -8.95 14.82
N LEU A 75 -2.93 -9.62 14.31
CA LEU A 75 -3.06 -10.59 13.22
C LEU A 75 -3.97 -11.77 13.62
N GLN A 76 -3.80 -12.29 14.84
CA GLN A 76 -4.66 -13.37 15.35
C GLN A 76 -6.13 -12.94 15.47
N GLN A 77 -6.39 -11.73 15.96
CA GLN A 77 -7.76 -11.18 16.05
C GLN A 77 -8.43 -11.06 14.69
N ARG A 78 -7.65 -10.87 13.64
CA ARG A 78 -8.13 -10.83 12.25
C ARG A 78 -8.16 -12.21 11.57
N CYS A 79 -7.80 -13.26 12.30
CA CYS A 79 -7.66 -14.62 11.77
C CYS A 79 -6.67 -14.71 10.60
N PHE A 80 -5.71 -13.78 10.49
CA PHE A 80 -4.68 -13.80 9.46
C PHE A 80 -3.46 -14.59 9.94
N SER A 81 -3.15 -15.69 9.26
CA SER A 81 -2.02 -16.60 9.60
C SER A 81 -1.07 -16.84 8.41
N SER A 82 -1.37 -16.26 7.26
CA SER A 82 -0.61 -16.47 6.03
C SER A 82 0.64 -15.57 5.96
N TYR A 83 1.50 -15.64 6.99
CA TYR A 83 2.74 -14.86 7.04
C TYR A 83 3.95 -15.67 7.48
N ASP A 84 5.14 -15.20 7.09
CA ASP A 84 6.45 -15.65 7.56
C ASP A 84 7.17 -14.51 8.25
N VAL A 85 7.81 -14.79 9.38
CA VAL A 85 8.64 -13.82 10.09
C VAL A 85 10.09 -13.99 9.63
N PHE A 86 10.65 -12.92 9.09
CA PHE A 86 12.04 -12.88 8.68
C PHE A 86 12.93 -12.32 9.79
N PRO A 87 14.19 -12.80 9.89
CA PRO A 87 15.10 -12.36 10.93
C PRO A 87 15.51 -10.91 10.73
N THR A 88 15.67 -10.19 11.83
CA THR A 88 16.24 -8.84 11.88
C THR A 88 17.12 -8.68 13.10
N ALA A 89 18.16 -7.86 12.97
CA ALA A 89 19.03 -7.47 14.08
C ALA A 89 18.42 -6.32 14.91
N VAL A 90 17.38 -5.67 14.40
CA VAL A 90 16.67 -4.57 15.07
C VAL A 90 15.68 -5.13 16.08
N SER A 91 15.70 -4.59 17.31
CA SER A 91 14.82 -5.07 18.39
C SER A 91 13.36 -4.71 18.17
N ASP A 92 13.13 -3.52 17.61
CA ASP A 92 11.82 -2.91 17.37
C ASP A 92 11.68 -2.55 15.87
N PRO A 93 11.52 -3.57 14.99
CA PRO A 93 11.51 -3.36 13.55
C PRO A 93 10.18 -2.78 13.03
N GLU A 94 9.20 -2.62 13.90
CA GLU A 94 7.87 -2.16 13.54
C GLU A 94 7.84 -0.65 13.27
N VAL A 95 6.93 -0.25 12.39
CA VAL A 95 6.52 1.14 12.25
C VAL A 95 5.41 1.43 13.26
N VAL A 96 5.56 2.51 14.01
CA VAL A 96 4.51 2.99 14.92
C VAL A 96 4.11 4.40 14.49
N THR A 97 2.85 4.54 14.13
CA THR A 97 2.32 5.81 13.62
C THR A 97 1.25 6.37 14.55
N SER A 98 1.46 7.59 15.06
CA SER A 98 0.41 8.37 15.69
C SER A 98 -0.33 9.15 14.60
N VAL A 99 -1.61 8.86 14.44
CA VAL A 99 -2.49 9.52 13.47
C VAL A 99 -3.36 10.54 14.20
N PHE A 100 -3.26 11.81 13.81
CA PHE A 100 -4.07 12.90 14.33
C PHE A 100 -5.14 13.23 13.30
N SER A 101 -6.38 12.76 13.54
CA SER A 101 -7.51 12.96 12.62
C SER A 101 -8.44 14.02 13.16
N ARG A 102 -8.60 15.13 12.42
CA ARG A 102 -9.46 16.25 12.77
C ARG A 102 -10.25 16.71 11.56
N GLN A 103 -11.58 16.63 11.65
CA GLN A 103 -12.50 17.04 10.57
C GLN A 103 -12.12 16.38 9.22
N GLU A 104 -11.64 17.17 8.25
CA GLU A 104 -11.28 16.70 6.90
C GLU A 104 -9.78 16.46 6.71
N ASP A 105 -8.93 16.73 7.74
CA ASP A 105 -7.48 16.67 7.61
C ASP A 105 -6.83 15.77 8.65
N ARG A 106 -5.63 15.27 8.32
CA ARG A 106 -4.85 14.33 9.13
C ARG A 106 -3.39 14.74 9.17
N GLY A 107 -2.80 14.51 10.34
CA GLY A 107 -1.35 14.55 10.51
C GLY A 107 -0.84 13.19 10.97
N PHE A 108 0.39 12.89 10.63
CA PHE A 108 1.07 11.65 10.98
C PHE A 108 2.38 11.96 11.68
N LEU A 109 2.68 11.21 12.73
CA LEU A 109 3.99 11.17 13.35
C LEU A 109 4.40 9.72 13.47
N SER A 110 5.36 9.30 12.65
CA SER A 110 5.78 7.91 12.56
C SER A 110 7.19 7.71 13.08
N HIS A 111 7.41 6.60 13.77
CA HIS A 111 8.72 6.02 14.04
C HIS A 111 8.94 4.81 13.13
N ASN A 112 10.09 4.78 12.45
CA ASN A 112 10.46 3.70 11.52
C ASN A 112 11.98 3.51 11.54
N GLU A 113 12.45 2.33 11.98
CA GLU A 113 13.86 1.95 11.96
C GLU A 113 14.37 1.55 10.55
N GLY A 114 13.52 1.60 9.54
CA GLY A 114 13.91 1.31 8.15
C GLY A 114 14.21 -0.16 7.88
N VAL A 115 13.53 -1.08 8.58
CA VAL A 115 13.71 -2.51 8.36
C VAL A 115 12.84 -2.96 7.19
N TYR A 116 13.50 -3.29 6.09
CA TYR A 116 12.87 -3.80 4.87
C TYR A 116 13.57 -5.08 4.40
N GLU A 117 12.99 -5.72 3.41
CA GLU A 117 13.58 -6.86 2.71
C GLU A 117 14.93 -6.56 2.06
N SER A 118 15.28 -5.29 1.87
CA SER A 118 16.63 -4.86 1.48
C SER A 118 17.72 -5.29 2.45
N SER A 119 17.37 -5.65 3.68
CA SER A 119 18.28 -6.23 4.67
C SER A 119 18.53 -7.74 4.46
N LEU A 120 17.77 -8.41 3.60
CA LEU A 120 17.91 -9.82 3.26
C LEU A 120 18.82 -9.98 2.04
N ASP A 121 19.37 -11.18 1.85
CA ASP A 121 20.05 -11.51 0.61
C ASP A 121 19.06 -11.75 -0.53
N SER A 122 19.47 -11.45 -1.77
CA SER A 122 18.63 -11.53 -2.96
C SER A 122 18.07 -12.95 -3.20
N GLU A 123 18.81 -14.01 -2.83
CA GLU A 123 18.34 -15.38 -3.00
C GLU A 123 17.19 -15.71 -2.04
N THR A 124 17.23 -15.22 -0.81
CA THR A 124 16.15 -15.34 0.17
C THR A 124 14.89 -14.63 -0.33
N VAL A 125 15.01 -13.39 -0.82
CA VAL A 125 13.90 -12.63 -1.39
C VAL A 125 13.32 -13.34 -2.62
N TYR A 126 14.18 -13.79 -3.54
CA TYR A 126 13.74 -14.52 -4.72
C TYR A 126 12.99 -15.81 -4.36
N ARG A 127 13.54 -16.65 -3.47
CA ARG A 127 12.90 -17.91 -3.05
C ARG A 127 11.53 -17.67 -2.42
N PHE A 128 11.39 -16.61 -1.66
CA PHE A 128 10.11 -16.27 -1.05
C PHE A 128 9.08 -15.88 -2.11
N LEU A 129 9.43 -15.07 -3.12
CA LEU A 129 8.48 -14.48 -4.07
C LEU A 129 8.18 -15.36 -5.30
N ARG A 130 9.13 -16.22 -5.75
CA ARG A 130 9.12 -16.86 -7.08
C ARG A 130 7.92 -17.77 -7.41
N ASP A 131 7.17 -18.23 -6.42
CA ASP A 131 6.05 -19.15 -6.62
C ASP A 131 4.68 -18.45 -6.48
N ALA A 132 4.64 -17.13 -6.74
CA ALA A 132 3.43 -16.33 -6.80
C ALA A 132 3.01 -16.00 -8.23
N ARG A 133 1.73 -15.73 -8.45
CA ARG A 133 1.19 -15.20 -9.72
C ARG A 133 1.41 -13.69 -9.82
N VAL A 134 1.22 -12.98 -8.70
CA VAL A 134 1.42 -11.52 -8.58
C VAL A 134 2.27 -11.25 -7.34
N ILE A 135 3.19 -10.30 -7.43
CA ILE A 135 3.98 -9.80 -6.30
C ILE A 135 3.93 -8.28 -6.22
N PHE A 136 4.15 -7.74 -5.03
CA PHE A 136 4.60 -6.36 -4.87
C PHE A 136 6.13 -6.32 -5.02
N ALA A 137 6.64 -5.34 -5.77
CA ALA A 137 8.08 -5.22 -6.04
C ALA A 137 8.88 -5.07 -4.74
N PRO A 138 9.88 -5.94 -4.48
CA PRO A 138 10.64 -5.89 -3.25
C PRO A 138 11.57 -4.68 -3.19
N VAL A 139 11.57 -3.98 -2.06
CA VAL A 139 12.44 -2.82 -1.80
C VAL A 139 13.91 -3.24 -1.77
N GLY A 140 14.75 -2.52 -2.50
CA GLY A 140 16.21 -2.75 -2.52
C GLY A 140 16.67 -3.92 -3.39
N HIS A 141 15.77 -4.61 -4.11
CA HIS A 141 16.08 -5.75 -4.97
C HIS A 141 15.54 -5.59 -6.41
N PRO A 142 15.94 -4.54 -7.14
CA PRO A 142 15.47 -4.31 -8.51
C PRO A 142 15.78 -5.48 -9.45
N GLU A 143 16.91 -6.18 -9.24
CA GLU A 143 17.31 -7.34 -10.02
C GLU A 143 16.36 -8.54 -9.83
N ILE A 144 15.77 -8.68 -8.62
CA ILE A 144 14.78 -9.74 -8.34
C ILE A 144 13.45 -9.39 -8.99
N THR A 145 13.03 -8.12 -8.95
CA THR A 145 11.87 -7.62 -9.69
C THR A 145 11.99 -7.98 -11.17
N CYS A 146 13.08 -7.58 -11.81
CA CYS A 146 13.34 -7.85 -13.23
C CYS A 146 13.40 -9.36 -13.54
N ARG A 147 14.00 -10.17 -12.66
CA ARG A 147 14.08 -11.61 -12.82
C ARG A 147 12.71 -12.26 -12.77
N LEU A 148 11.90 -11.97 -11.75
CA LEU A 148 10.59 -12.56 -11.56
C LEU A 148 9.62 -12.16 -12.66
N HIS A 149 9.64 -10.90 -13.10
CA HIS A 149 8.83 -10.45 -14.24
C HIS A 149 9.17 -11.24 -15.51
N ARG A 150 10.46 -11.45 -15.84
CA ARG A 150 10.89 -12.28 -16.98
C ARG A 150 10.48 -13.75 -16.84
N GLU A 151 10.33 -14.26 -15.62
CA GLU A 151 9.82 -15.60 -15.33
C GLU A 151 8.27 -15.67 -15.41
N GLY A 152 7.60 -14.56 -15.74
CA GLY A 152 6.15 -14.47 -15.96
C GLY A 152 5.33 -14.16 -14.70
N VAL A 153 5.97 -13.75 -13.61
CA VAL A 153 5.29 -13.24 -12.42
C VAL A 153 4.86 -11.80 -12.68
N LYS A 154 3.61 -11.48 -12.45
CA LYS A 154 3.14 -10.08 -12.53
C LYS A 154 3.64 -9.27 -11.34
N VAL A 155 4.06 -8.05 -11.60
CA VAL A 155 4.62 -7.17 -10.58
C VAL A 155 3.80 -5.89 -10.45
N VAL A 156 3.36 -5.57 -9.23
CA VAL A 156 2.73 -4.29 -8.91
C VAL A 156 3.65 -3.48 -8.01
N TYR A 157 3.51 -2.15 -8.05
CA TYR A 157 4.31 -1.26 -7.22
C TYR A 157 3.54 -0.01 -6.82
N ASP A 158 3.80 0.45 -5.62
CA ASP A 158 3.40 1.74 -5.05
C ASP A 158 4.57 2.26 -4.21
N ASN A 159 4.98 3.50 -4.42
CA ASN A 159 6.16 4.05 -3.75
C ASN A 159 5.85 4.67 -2.38
N GLY A 160 4.59 5.05 -2.14
CA GLY A 160 4.22 5.89 -1.01
C GLY A 160 4.84 7.29 -1.06
N TRP A 161 4.54 8.12 -0.06
CA TRP A 161 5.06 9.48 0.04
C TRP A 161 6.47 9.52 0.65
N SER A 162 7.35 10.30 0.05
CA SER A 162 8.62 10.74 0.63
C SER A 162 8.89 12.19 0.27
N ASP A 163 9.49 12.95 1.19
CA ASP A 163 9.92 14.34 0.91
C ASP A 163 11.05 14.39 -0.12
N ASP A 164 11.85 13.33 -0.22
CA ASP A 164 12.97 13.18 -1.17
C ASP A 164 12.61 12.29 -2.37
N LEU A 165 11.31 12.10 -2.65
CA LEU A 165 10.81 11.22 -3.71
C LEU A 165 11.39 11.62 -5.08
N SER A 166 12.09 10.70 -5.74
CA SER A 166 12.73 10.90 -7.04
C SER A 166 12.50 9.70 -7.95
N ILE A 167 12.29 9.96 -9.24
CA ILE A 167 12.18 8.90 -10.26
C ILE A 167 13.47 8.08 -10.37
N ASP A 168 14.61 8.67 -10.02
CA ASP A 168 15.92 8.01 -10.07
C ASP A 168 16.01 6.80 -9.15
N ASP A 169 15.23 6.77 -8.08
CA ASP A 169 15.16 5.65 -7.12
C ASP A 169 14.45 4.41 -7.72
N PHE A 170 13.59 4.62 -8.73
CA PHE A 170 12.70 3.58 -9.26
C PHE A 170 12.93 3.25 -10.75
N LYS A 171 13.51 4.16 -11.53
CA LYS A 171 13.66 4.02 -12.99
C LYS A 171 14.33 2.71 -13.44
N ALA A 172 15.16 2.10 -12.57
CA ALA A 172 15.89 0.87 -12.91
C ALA A 172 14.97 -0.35 -13.04
N PHE A 173 13.82 -0.37 -12.37
CA PHE A 173 12.90 -1.51 -12.38
C PHE A 173 11.46 -1.16 -12.82
N LEU A 174 11.10 0.11 -12.91
CA LEU A 174 9.77 0.54 -13.38
C LEU A 174 9.38 -0.02 -14.75
N PRO A 175 10.29 -0.24 -15.72
CA PRO A 175 9.93 -0.88 -16.99
C PRO A 175 9.42 -2.32 -16.84
N GLU A 176 9.73 -2.98 -15.73
CA GLU A 176 9.34 -4.36 -15.43
C GLU A 176 8.11 -4.43 -14.47
N ILE A 177 7.44 -3.29 -14.24
CA ILE A 177 6.23 -3.21 -13.40
C ILE A 177 5.00 -3.28 -14.30
N ASP A 178 4.14 -4.30 -14.06
CA ASP A 178 2.88 -4.44 -14.80
C ASP A 178 1.87 -3.33 -14.46
N VAL A 179 1.79 -2.93 -13.18
CA VAL A 179 0.94 -1.81 -12.75
C VAL A 179 1.62 -1.01 -11.64
N TYR A 180 1.72 0.30 -11.84
CA TYR A 180 2.28 1.26 -10.89
C TYR A 180 1.19 2.24 -10.42
N THR A 181 0.98 2.39 -9.10
CA THR A 181 -0.19 3.07 -8.53
C THR A 181 0.14 4.26 -7.62
N PRO A 182 0.87 5.29 -8.08
CA PRO A 182 1.10 6.49 -7.28
C PRO A 182 -0.19 7.32 -7.16
N ASN A 183 -0.27 8.19 -6.14
CA ASN A 183 -1.30 9.22 -6.10
C ASN A 183 -0.90 10.45 -6.94
N ASP A 184 -1.83 11.40 -7.12
CA ASP A 184 -1.65 12.62 -7.89
C ASP A 184 -0.46 13.48 -7.39
N LYS A 185 -0.32 13.62 -6.06
CA LYS A 185 0.78 14.39 -5.45
C LYS A 185 2.14 13.73 -5.69
N GLU A 186 2.22 12.42 -5.55
CA GLU A 186 3.41 11.63 -5.83
C GLU A 186 3.78 11.69 -7.32
N ALA A 187 2.80 11.48 -8.20
CA ALA A 187 3.01 11.56 -9.65
C ALA A 187 3.53 12.94 -10.09
N MET A 188 2.89 14.02 -9.63
CA MET A 188 3.31 15.39 -9.93
C MET A 188 4.70 15.71 -9.35
N LYS A 189 5.01 15.21 -8.14
CA LYS A 189 6.33 15.38 -7.54
C LYS A 189 7.42 14.65 -8.32
N LEU A 190 7.19 13.41 -8.72
CA LEU A 190 8.12 12.63 -9.56
C LEU A 190 8.39 13.29 -10.91
N ALA A 191 7.35 13.88 -11.52
CA ALA A 191 7.46 14.56 -12.79
C ALA A 191 7.99 16.00 -12.70
N GLY A 192 8.04 16.59 -11.49
CA GLY A 192 8.43 17.97 -11.29
C GLY A 192 7.46 18.99 -11.90
N THR A 193 6.18 18.65 -12.00
CA THR A 193 5.12 19.49 -12.61
C THR A 193 3.92 19.62 -11.68
N GLY A 194 3.09 20.65 -11.91
CA GLY A 194 1.79 20.80 -11.27
C GLY A 194 0.62 20.33 -12.15
N ASP A 195 0.89 19.80 -13.34
CA ASP A 195 -0.11 19.31 -14.29
C ASP A 195 -0.22 17.78 -14.23
N LEU A 196 -1.43 17.29 -13.92
CA LEU A 196 -1.69 15.86 -13.77
C LEU A 196 -1.44 15.07 -15.06
N GLU A 197 -1.90 15.58 -16.21
CA GLU A 197 -1.76 14.85 -17.46
C GLU A 197 -0.30 14.80 -17.92
N GLU A 198 0.46 15.87 -17.67
CA GLU A 198 1.91 15.89 -17.90
C GLU A 198 2.61 14.87 -16.99
N ALA A 199 2.20 14.78 -15.72
CA ALA A 199 2.75 13.79 -14.78
C ALA A 199 2.45 12.34 -15.22
N VAL A 200 1.21 12.04 -15.65
CA VAL A 200 0.86 10.71 -16.15
C VAL A 200 1.68 10.35 -17.39
N ARG A 201 1.82 11.29 -18.35
CA ARG A 201 2.65 11.08 -19.57
C ARG A 201 4.13 10.89 -19.23
N PHE A 202 4.62 11.63 -18.24
CA PHE A 202 5.99 11.44 -17.74
C PHE A 202 6.21 10.03 -17.17
N LEU A 203 5.31 9.56 -16.32
CA LEU A 203 5.40 8.20 -15.74
C LEU A 203 5.30 7.13 -16.83
N ALA A 204 4.49 7.34 -17.85
CA ALA A 204 4.35 6.42 -18.98
C ALA A 204 5.64 6.25 -19.82
N CYS A 205 6.63 7.15 -19.66
CA CYS A 205 7.96 6.95 -20.24
C CYS A 205 8.80 5.90 -19.49
N TYR A 206 8.43 5.55 -18.25
CA TYR A 206 9.18 4.65 -17.38
C TYR A 206 8.48 3.33 -17.12
N THR A 207 7.16 3.29 -17.13
CA THR A 207 6.37 2.09 -16.86
C THR A 207 5.21 1.97 -17.86
N PRO A 208 4.84 0.74 -18.30
CA PRO A 208 3.81 0.57 -19.32
C PRO A 208 2.41 0.99 -18.83
N HIS A 209 2.08 0.82 -17.57
CA HIS A 209 0.73 1.01 -17.05
C HIS A 209 0.69 1.76 -15.71
N PRO A 210 1.01 3.07 -15.70
CA PRO A 210 0.74 3.89 -14.52
C PRO A 210 -0.77 4.11 -14.36
N ILE A 211 -1.25 3.94 -13.12
CA ILE A 211 -2.60 4.27 -12.67
C ILE A 211 -2.48 5.29 -11.56
N VAL A 212 -2.72 6.55 -11.83
CA VAL A 212 -2.59 7.62 -10.85
C VAL A 212 -3.91 7.80 -10.12
N THR A 213 -3.92 7.61 -8.79
CA THR A 213 -5.13 7.78 -7.96
C THR A 213 -5.41 9.26 -7.69
N LEU A 214 -6.70 9.66 -7.76
CA LEU A 214 -7.18 11.05 -7.67
C LEU A 214 -8.14 11.25 -6.49
N GLY A 215 -8.09 10.39 -5.49
CA GLY A 215 -9.02 10.40 -4.37
C GLY A 215 -10.48 10.33 -4.83
N LYS A 216 -11.29 11.33 -4.49
CA LYS A 216 -12.72 11.40 -4.91
C LYS A 216 -12.91 11.48 -6.43
N GLY A 217 -11.88 11.81 -7.19
CA GLY A 217 -11.91 11.84 -8.66
C GLY A 217 -11.75 10.45 -9.32
N GLY A 218 -11.46 9.41 -8.55
CA GLY A 218 -11.18 8.07 -9.06
C GLY A 218 -9.71 7.90 -9.43
N CYS A 219 -9.40 7.56 -10.69
CA CYS A 219 -8.02 7.43 -11.15
C CYS A 219 -7.86 7.75 -12.65
N ALA A 220 -6.62 8.10 -13.03
CA ALA A 220 -6.18 8.29 -14.41
C ALA A 220 -5.29 7.10 -14.81
N VAL A 221 -5.69 6.38 -15.85
CA VAL A 221 -5.02 5.19 -16.37
C VAL A 221 -4.35 5.55 -17.70
N TRP A 222 -3.05 5.24 -17.83
CA TRP A 222 -2.39 5.33 -19.13
C TRP A 222 -2.54 4.01 -19.87
N GLN A 223 -3.18 4.05 -21.04
CA GLN A 223 -3.37 2.90 -21.90
C GLN A 223 -3.42 3.33 -23.37
N ASP A 224 -2.81 2.54 -24.26
CA ASP A 224 -2.84 2.73 -25.71
C ASP A 224 -2.45 4.16 -26.17
N GLY A 225 -1.48 4.79 -25.45
CA GLY A 225 -0.97 6.12 -25.78
C GLY A 225 -1.87 7.28 -25.33
N SER A 226 -2.88 7.01 -24.50
CA SER A 226 -3.84 8.02 -24.01
C SER A 226 -4.15 7.83 -22.52
N ILE A 227 -4.68 8.90 -21.92
CA ILE A 227 -5.14 8.91 -20.53
C ILE A 227 -6.64 8.62 -20.53
N HIS A 228 -7.04 7.60 -19.76
CA HIS A 228 -8.41 7.21 -19.52
C HIS A 228 -8.77 7.50 -18.05
N TYR A 229 -9.82 8.27 -17.82
CA TYR A 229 -10.30 8.54 -16.46
C TYR A 229 -11.34 7.51 -16.06
N VAL A 230 -11.07 6.80 -14.97
CA VAL A 230 -12.01 5.85 -14.33
C VAL A 230 -12.57 6.54 -13.09
N PRO A 231 -13.85 6.91 -13.06
CA PRO A 231 -14.44 7.65 -11.95
C PRO A 231 -14.45 6.82 -10.66
N ALA A 232 -14.39 7.50 -9.52
CA ALA A 232 -14.66 6.89 -8.22
C ALA A 232 -16.11 6.37 -8.16
N VAL A 233 -16.37 5.46 -7.25
CA VAL A 233 -17.72 5.00 -6.96
C VAL A 233 -18.32 5.89 -5.85
N ASP A 234 -19.39 6.61 -6.16
CA ASP A 234 -19.98 7.63 -5.27
C ASP A 234 -20.93 7.07 -4.20
N ASP A 235 -21.15 5.74 -4.18
CA ASP A 235 -22.14 5.09 -3.31
C ASP A 235 -21.68 4.94 -1.84
N PHE A 236 -20.46 5.35 -1.51
CA PHE A 236 -19.87 5.14 -0.18
C PHE A 236 -19.85 6.40 0.67
N GLN A 237 -20.42 6.31 1.89
CA GLN A 237 -20.30 7.37 2.87
C GLN A 237 -18.93 7.32 3.55
N THR A 238 -18.05 8.23 3.19
CA THR A 238 -16.68 8.31 3.74
C THR A 238 -16.68 8.66 5.23
N VAL A 239 -16.03 7.81 6.03
CA VAL A 239 -15.74 7.99 7.46
C VAL A 239 -14.27 8.30 7.69
N ASP A 240 -13.36 7.56 7.01
CA ASP A 240 -11.92 7.70 7.13
C ASP A 240 -11.24 7.25 5.83
N THR A 241 -10.33 8.05 5.29
CA THR A 241 -9.62 7.71 4.05
C THR A 241 -8.27 7.02 4.27
N THR A 242 -7.95 6.62 5.53
CA THR A 242 -6.72 5.91 5.86
C THR A 242 -6.69 4.55 5.17
N GLY A 243 -5.61 4.28 4.42
CA GLY A 243 -5.42 3.03 3.68
C GLY A 243 -6.27 2.91 2.42
N ALA A 244 -6.92 3.97 1.93
CA ALA A 244 -7.65 3.92 0.67
C ALA A 244 -6.75 3.56 -0.51
N GLY A 245 -5.52 4.11 -0.57
CA GLY A 245 -4.51 3.74 -1.58
C GLY A 245 -4.10 2.27 -1.49
N ASP A 246 -3.86 1.76 -0.28
CA ASP A 246 -3.50 0.35 -0.07
C ASP A 246 -4.64 -0.59 -0.52
N ASN A 247 -5.89 -0.22 -0.22
CA ASN A 247 -7.07 -0.98 -0.67
C ASN A 247 -7.32 -0.81 -2.18
N PHE A 248 -7.00 0.35 -2.77
CA PHE A 248 -6.99 0.51 -4.22
C PHE A 248 -6.05 -0.50 -4.87
N LEU A 249 -4.81 -0.61 -4.38
CA LEU A 249 -3.86 -1.60 -4.87
C LEU A 249 -4.37 -3.03 -4.68
N ALA A 250 -5.03 -3.35 -3.56
CA ALA A 250 -5.64 -4.66 -3.35
C ALA A 250 -6.73 -4.98 -4.40
N GLY A 251 -7.54 -4.00 -4.77
CA GLY A 251 -8.53 -4.11 -5.85
C GLY A 251 -7.89 -4.28 -7.24
N VAL A 252 -6.79 -3.57 -7.51
CA VAL A 252 -6.00 -3.76 -8.74
C VAL A 252 -5.43 -5.18 -8.81
N VAL A 253 -4.81 -5.67 -7.73
CA VAL A 253 -4.27 -7.04 -7.66
C VAL A 253 -5.38 -8.08 -7.81
N TYR A 254 -6.54 -7.87 -7.17
CA TYR A 254 -7.71 -8.71 -7.38
C TYR A 254 -8.10 -8.81 -8.86
N GLY A 255 -8.20 -7.67 -9.56
CA GLY A 255 -8.50 -7.63 -10.99
C GLY A 255 -7.45 -8.37 -11.84
N LEU A 256 -6.15 -8.18 -11.56
CA LEU A 256 -5.07 -8.91 -12.23
C LEU A 256 -5.19 -10.42 -12.04
N LEU A 257 -5.57 -10.88 -10.86
CA LEU A 257 -5.76 -12.30 -10.55
C LEU A 257 -6.98 -12.89 -11.26
N GLN A 258 -8.00 -12.07 -11.54
CA GLN A 258 -9.19 -12.42 -12.31
C GLN A 258 -8.99 -12.28 -13.82
N ASN A 259 -7.81 -11.81 -14.28
CA ASN A 259 -7.49 -11.51 -15.67
C ASN A 259 -8.37 -10.42 -16.29
N GLU A 260 -8.75 -9.43 -15.47
CA GLU A 260 -9.46 -8.24 -15.93
C GLU A 260 -8.58 -7.37 -16.84
N THR A 261 -9.24 -6.50 -17.62
CA THR A 261 -8.56 -5.42 -18.36
C THR A 261 -7.93 -4.42 -17.38
N LEU A 262 -6.98 -3.60 -17.84
CA LEU A 262 -6.37 -2.57 -17.02
C LEU A 262 -7.41 -1.60 -16.44
N GLU A 263 -8.39 -1.18 -17.24
CA GLU A 263 -9.52 -0.35 -16.79
C GLU A 263 -10.40 -1.10 -15.77
N GLY A 264 -10.63 -2.42 -15.97
CA GLY A 264 -11.32 -3.28 -15.01
C GLY A 264 -10.59 -3.36 -13.68
N CYS A 265 -9.26 -3.51 -13.70
CA CYS A 265 -8.42 -3.46 -12.50
C CYS A 265 -8.53 -2.11 -11.77
N ALA A 266 -8.47 -1.00 -12.52
CA ALA A 266 -8.61 0.34 -11.95
C ALA A 266 -9.99 0.58 -11.33
N ARG A 267 -11.07 0.08 -11.97
CA ARG A 267 -12.43 0.15 -11.43
C ARG A 267 -12.56 -0.64 -10.14
N LEU A 268 -12.03 -1.86 -10.07
CA LEU A 268 -11.98 -2.67 -8.84
C LEU A 268 -11.15 -1.98 -7.75
N GLY A 269 -10.04 -1.32 -8.11
CA GLY A 269 -9.29 -0.45 -7.23
C GLY A 269 -10.16 0.64 -6.60
N ASN A 270 -10.93 1.37 -7.41
CA ASN A 270 -11.85 2.41 -6.94
C ASN A 270 -12.96 1.84 -6.03
N ILE A 271 -13.50 0.65 -6.31
CA ILE A 271 -14.51 -0.02 -5.47
C ILE A 271 -13.90 -0.34 -4.09
N PHE A 272 -12.74 -1.02 -4.06
CA PHE A 272 -12.10 -1.42 -2.81
C PHE A 272 -11.67 -0.19 -1.98
N ALA A 273 -11.11 0.82 -2.63
CA ALA A 273 -10.77 2.09 -1.98
C ALA A 273 -12.02 2.77 -1.40
N GLY A 274 -13.10 2.86 -2.16
CA GLY A 274 -14.37 3.46 -1.72
C GLY A 274 -14.94 2.72 -0.51
N GLN A 275 -15.06 1.39 -0.58
CA GLN A 275 -15.53 0.56 0.54
C GLN A 275 -14.65 0.75 1.79
N SER A 276 -13.31 0.77 1.65
CA SER A 276 -12.40 0.94 2.78
C SER A 276 -12.64 2.24 3.54
N THR A 277 -13.08 3.30 2.87
CA THR A 277 -13.33 4.60 3.50
C THR A 277 -14.58 4.63 4.39
N THR A 278 -15.44 3.62 4.36
CA THR A 278 -16.66 3.55 5.19
C THR A 278 -16.38 3.15 6.64
N GLY A 279 -15.18 2.71 6.96
CA GLY A 279 -14.72 2.38 8.30
C GLY A 279 -13.54 3.23 8.76
N VAL A 280 -13.04 2.97 9.97
CA VAL A 280 -11.87 3.67 10.54
C VAL A 280 -10.60 2.87 10.25
N GLY A 281 -9.61 3.50 9.61
CA GLY A 281 -8.31 2.91 9.27
C GLY A 281 -8.39 1.90 8.12
N CYS A 282 -7.25 1.29 7.80
CA CYS A 282 -7.06 0.44 6.62
C CYS A 282 -7.99 -0.79 6.55
N PHE A 283 -8.53 -1.21 7.70
CA PHE A 283 -9.28 -2.44 7.85
C PHE A 283 -10.63 -2.25 8.56
N GLY A 284 -11.12 -1.02 8.63
CA GLY A 284 -12.36 -0.67 9.33
C GLY A 284 -13.64 -1.07 8.61
N ALA A 285 -13.54 -1.43 7.32
CA ALA A 285 -14.65 -1.84 6.49
C ALA A 285 -14.48 -3.27 5.96
N GLU A 286 -15.58 -3.88 5.56
CA GLU A 286 -15.57 -5.12 4.79
C GLU A 286 -15.38 -4.79 3.31
N ILE A 287 -14.49 -5.52 2.65
CA ILE A 287 -14.16 -5.34 1.23
C ILE A 287 -14.78 -6.49 0.45
N THR A 288 -15.54 -6.17 -0.58
CA THR A 288 -16.15 -7.13 -1.51
C THR A 288 -15.93 -6.68 -2.95
N PRO A 289 -15.90 -7.59 -3.93
CA PRO A 289 -15.70 -7.22 -5.34
C PRO A 289 -16.96 -6.65 -6.03
N GLU A 290 -18.08 -6.56 -5.29
CA GLU A 290 -19.39 -6.09 -5.79
C GLU A 290 -19.69 -4.65 -5.42
#